data_3360dd57884ee70a4483dbdd79dc5bed
#
_entry.id   3360dd57884ee70a4483dbdd79dc5bed
#
_cell.length_a   1.000
_cell.length_b   1.000
_cell.length_c   1.000
_cell.angle_alpha   90.00
_cell.angle_beta   90.00
_cell.angle_gamma   90.00
#
_symmetry.space_group_name_H-M   'P 1'
#
loop_
_entity.id
_entity.type
_entity.pdbx_description
1 polymer ?
#
loop_
_entity_poly.entity_id
_entity_poly.type
_entity_poly.pdbx_seq_one_letter_code
_entity_poly.pdbx_strand_id
1 'polypeptide(L)'
;MTSSPMSEPIHTGTDFYANALESPLNSQTESVLRPHSFEDFVGQSKTIERLKIMSGAARKRNEPLNHLLLSGPPGLGKTSLSFILGAEMGTNVRITSGPVIEKASDLAGMLTNLQEGDILFIDEIHRLPKTVEEYLYSAMEDYRIDIMIDQGPNARSVRLNIPKFTLVGATTRSGLLTAPLRSRFTLQTRLDYYNTAQLLSIVNRSCDLLNITVEDEGSAEIASRSRGTPRIANNLVYFVRDYAEEKGGGVITRDIASKALELLEIDRHGLDEMDKRILTSIAKTY
;
A
#
# COMPACT_ATOMS: atom_id res chain seq x y z
N MET A 1 -45.05 -20.99 -26.87
CA MET A 1 -44.63 -19.73 -26.24
C MET A 1 -44.28 -20.05 -24.81
N THR A 2 -43.03 -20.37 -24.55
CA THR A 2 -42.50 -20.68 -23.23
C THR A 2 -41.56 -19.54 -22.84
N SER A 3 -42.04 -18.73 -21.88
CA SER A 3 -41.28 -17.62 -21.31
C SER A 3 -40.17 -18.18 -20.45
N SER A 4 -38.93 -17.91 -20.81
CA SER A 4 -37.75 -18.10 -19.95
C SER A 4 -37.87 -17.19 -18.72
N PRO A 5 -37.53 -17.66 -17.52
CA PRO A 5 -37.46 -16.82 -16.36
C PRO A 5 -36.27 -15.85 -16.51
N MET A 6 -36.57 -14.56 -16.40
CA MET A 6 -35.56 -13.50 -16.25
C MET A 6 -34.77 -13.80 -14.99
N SER A 7 -33.48 -14.00 -15.14
CA SER A 7 -32.54 -14.04 -14.02
C SER A 7 -32.57 -12.68 -13.31
N GLU A 8 -33.02 -12.67 -12.06
CA GLU A 8 -32.88 -11.52 -11.18
C GLU A 8 -31.39 -11.12 -11.10
N PRO A 9 -31.08 -9.81 -11.08
CA PRO A 9 -29.71 -9.36 -10.91
C PRO A 9 -29.22 -9.88 -9.54
N ILE A 10 -28.13 -10.61 -9.56
CA ILE A 10 -27.41 -11.04 -8.38
C ILE A 10 -27.05 -9.75 -7.63
N HIS A 11 -27.71 -9.47 -6.51
CA HIS A 11 -27.24 -8.50 -5.55
C HIS A 11 -25.85 -8.98 -5.11
N THR A 12 -24.82 -8.36 -5.65
CA THR A 12 -23.46 -8.48 -5.16
C THR A 12 -23.44 -7.86 -3.78
N GLY A 13 -23.50 -8.69 -2.75
CA GLY A 13 -23.16 -8.27 -1.40
C GLY A 13 -21.82 -7.53 -1.50
N THR A 14 -21.78 -6.34 -0.95
CA THR A 14 -20.55 -5.52 -0.96
C THR A 14 -19.45 -6.32 -0.30
N ASP A 15 -18.49 -6.79 -1.10
CA ASP A 15 -17.30 -7.47 -0.57
C ASP A 15 -16.50 -6.43 0.23
N PHE A 16 -16.68 -6.45 1.55
CA PHE A 16 -16.04 -5.50 2.46
C PHE A 16 -14.51 -5.51 2.27
N TYR A 17 -13.91 -6.69 2.15
CA TYR A 17 -12.46 -6.79 2.05
C TYR A 17 -11.92 -6.28 0.71
N ALA A 18 -12.60 -6.55 -0.41
CA ALA A 18 -12.22 -5.99 -1.69
C ALA A 18 -12.33 -4.47 -1.65
N ASN A 19 -13.45 -3.94 -1.18
CA ASN A 19 -13.66 -2.50 -1.03
C ASN A 19 -12.66 -1.86 -0.06
N ALA A 20 -12.36 -2.51 1.07
CA ALA A 20 -11.38 -2.02 2.04
C ALA A 20 -9.94 -1.98 1.49
N LEU A 21 -9.62 -2.83 0.52
CA LEU A 21 -8.31 -2.81 -0.14
C LEU A 21 -8.25 -1.81 -1.31
N GLU A 22 -9.36 -1.60 -2.01
CA GLU A 22 -9.45 -0.70 -3.18
C GLU A 22 -9.78 0.74 -2.81
N SER A 23 -10.66 0.96 -1.82
CA SER A 23 -11.01 2.31 -1.37
C SER A 23 -10.16 2.70 -0.17
N PRO A 24 -9.29 3.71 -0.30
CA PRO A 24 -8.64 4.27 0.87
C PRO A 24 -9.71 4.87 1.79
N LEU A 25 -9.55 4.67 3.10
CA LEU A 25 -10.18 5.52 4.10
C LEU A 25 -9.98 6.99 3.67
N ASN A 26 -10.94 7.85 3.95
CA ASN A 26 -10.85 9.27 3.62
C ASN A 26 -9.40 9.74 3.87
N SER A 27 -8.79 10.40 2.91
CA SER A 27 -7.35 10.70 2.87
C SER A 27 -6.81 11.35 4.14
N GLN A 28 -7.65 12.14 4.83
CA GLN A 28 -7.33 12.75 6.12
C GLN A 28 -7.21 11.69 7.23
N THR A 29 -8.07 10.73 7.26
CA THR A 29 -8.15 9.67 8.27
C THR A 29 -7.00 8.68 8.12
N GLU A 30 -6.68 8.30 6.88
CA GLU A 30 -5.51 7.44 6.60
C GLU A 30 -4.21 8.12 7.01
N SER A 31 -4.11 9.45 6.88
CA SER A 31 -2.92 10.20 7.27
C SER A 31 -2.68 10.17 8.78
N VAL A 32 -3.74 10.24 9.61
CA VAL A 32 -3.63 10.20 11.07
C VAL A 32 -3.11 8.85 11.56
N LEU A 33 -3.58 7.74 10.96
CA LEU A 33 -3.19 6.40 11.38
C LEU A 33 -1.82 5.96 10.84
N ARG A 34 -1.28 6.68 9.86
CA ARG A 34 0.00 6.32 9.24
C ARG A 34 1.14 6.43 10.25
N PRO A 35 2.01 5.41 10.38
CA PRO A 35 3.22 5.53 11.18
C PRO A 35 4.17 6.57 10.57
N HIS A 36 4.77 7.40 11.43
CA HIS A 36 5.67 8.48 11.05
C HIS A 36 7.14 8.14 11.24
N SER A 37 7.45 7.10 12.00
CA SER A 37 8.80 6.65 12.29
C SER A 37 8.93 5.12 12.16
N PHE A 38 10.15 4.61 12.13
CA PHE A 38 10.37 3.17 12.18
C PHE A 38 9.95 2.54 13.51
N GLU A 39 9.91 3.30 14.58
CA GLU A 39 9.48 2.87 15.91
C GLU A 39 7.97 2.64 15.95
N ASP A 40 7.21 3.47 15.23
CA ASP A 40 5.76 3.35 15.12
C ASP A 40 5.32 2.23 14.16
N PHE A 41 6.24 1.73 13.33
CA PHE A 41 5.94 0.74 12.32
C PHE A 41 5.99 -0.67 12.91
N VAL A 42 4.83 -1.25 13.18
CA VAL A 42 4.69 -2.60 13.71
C VAL A 42 5.05 -3.65 12.66
N GLY A 43 5.76 -4.69 13.07
CA GLY A 43 6.06 -5.85 12.23
C GLY A 43 7.20 -5.62 11.23
N GLN A 44 7.33 -6.51 10.26
CA GLN A 44 8.33 -6.45 9.18
C GLN A 44 9.78 -6.26 9.66
N SER A 45 10.15 -6.80 10.84
CA SER A 45 11.38 -6.48 11.59
C SER A 45 12.65 -6.53 10.74
N LYS A 46 12.81 -7.57 9.91
CA LYS A 46 13.98 -7.71 9.03
C LYS A 46 14.05 -6.61 7.95
N THR A 47 12.90 -6.20 7.42
CA THR A 47 12.81 -5.12 6.43
C THR A 47 13.15 -3.79 7.10
N ILE A 48 12.56 -3.50 8.26
CA ILE A 48 12.82 -2.29 9.03
C ILE A 48 14.30 -2.18 9.39
N GLU A 49 14.93 -3.24 9.88
CA GLU A 49 16.36 -3.25 10.21
C GLU A 49 17.22 -2.90 8.99
N ARG A 50 16.95 -3.51 7.83
CA ARG A 50 17.66 -3.20 6.58
C ARG A 50 17.49 -1.74 6.17
N LEU A 51 16.28 -1.21 6.26
CA LEU A 51 15.98 0.18 5.92
C LEU A 51 16.67 1.16 6.89
N LYS A 52 16.67 0.87 8.20
CA LYS A 52 17.41 1.66 9.21
C LYS A 52 18.92 1.70 8.93
N ILE A 53 19.51 0.56 8.59
CA ILE A 53 20.94 0.49 8.23
C ILE A 53 21.20 1.32 6.97
N MET A 54 20.38 1.17 5.94
CA MET A 54 20.55 1.85 4.67
C MET A 54 20.40 3.37 4.80
N SER A 55 19.34 3.85 5.48
CA SER A 55 19.11 5.28 5.70
C SER A 55 20.17 5.90 6.61
N GLY A 56 20.54 5.22 7.71
CA GLY A 56 21.60 5.68 8.61
C GLY A 56 22.97 5.79 7.92
N ALA A 57 23.31 4.84 7.04
CA ALA A 57 24.56 4.88 6.27
C ALA A 57 24.56 6.01 5.22
N ALA A 58 23.45 6.21 4.51
CA ALA A 58 23.32 7.28 3.52
C ALA A 58 23.42 8.66 4.19
N ARG A 59 22.75 8.88 5.32
CA ARG A 59 22.86 10.14 6.09
C ARG A 59 24.31 10.43 6.54
N LYS A 60 25.02 9.40 7.02
CA LYS A 60 26.43 9.58 7.43
C LYS A 60 27.35 10.01 6.27
N ARG A 61 27.05 9.59 5.06
CA ARG A 61 27.79 9.95 3.85
C ARG A 61 27.28 11.22 3.18
N ASN A 62 26.14 11.76 3.65
CA ASN A 62 25.41 12.86 3.02
C ASN A 62 25.06 12.56 1.55
N GLU A 63 24.55 11.35 1.31
CA GLU A 63 24.18 10.85 -0.01
C GLU A 63 22.68 10.51 -0.05
N PRO A 64 22.01 10.61 -1.22
CA PRO A 64 20.68 10.04 -1.40
C PRO A 64 20.65 8.53 -1.10
N LEU A 65 19.48 8.01 -0.77
CA LEU A 65 19.29 6.57 -0.67
C LEU A 65 19.48 5.90 -2.03
N ASN A 66 19.96 4.68 -2.02
CA ASN A 66 19.88 3.84 -3.21
C ASN A 66 18.41 3.49 -3.53
N HIS A 67 18.12 3.22 -4.82
CA HIS A 67 16.78 2.82 -5.25
C HIS A 67 16.35 1.52 -4.60
N LEU A 68 15.09 1.46 -4.19
CA LEU A 68 14.55 0.28 -3.49
C LEU A 68 13.19 -0.16 -4.05
N LEU A 69 12.93 -1.47 -4.03
CA LEU A 69 11.69 -2.08 -4.46
C LEU A 69 10.99 -2.74 -3.29
N LEU A 70 9.77 -2.29 -3.02
CA LEU A 70 8.88 -2.87 -2.02
C LEU A 70 7.84 -3.74 -2.72
N SER A 71 7.83 -5.04 -2.45
CA SER A 71 6.86 -5.98 -3.02
C SER A 71 5.97 -6.56 -1.92
N GLY A 72 4.80 -7.06 -2.31
CA GLY A 72 3.89 -7.74 -1.38
C GLY A 72 2.43 -7.33 -1.57
N PRO A 73 1.49 -8.04 -0.93
CA PRO A 73 0.07 -7.77 -1.00
C PRO A 73 -0.30 -6.30 -0.72
N PRO A 74 -1.48 -5.83 -1.14
CA PRO A 74 -1.93 -4.47 -0.84
C PRO A 74 -2.17 -4.29 0.66
N GLY A 75 -2.12 -3.06 1.15
CA GLY A 75 -2.46 -2.72 2.53
C GLY A 75 -1.43 -3.09 3.61
N LEU A 76 -0.21 -3.52 3.24
CA LEU A 76 0.86 -3.93 4.17
C LEU A 76 1.83 -2.81 4.58
N GLY A 77 1.61 -1.56 4.15
CA GLY A 77 2.42 -0.41 4.57
C GLY A 77 3.54 0.00 3.61
N LYS A 78 3.53 -0.42 2.32
CA LYS A 78 4.55 -0.01 1.33
C LYS A 78 4.69 1.51 1.22
N THR A 79 3.56 2.20 1.08
CA THR A 79 3.51 3.68 1.02
C THR A 79 3.95 4.31 2.34
N SER A 80 3.58 3.74 3.49
CA SER A 80 4.00 4.25 4.80
C SER A 80 5.51 4.20 4.97
N LEU A 81 6.16 3.13 4.50
CA LEU A 81 7.62 3.02 4.53
C LEU A 81 8.31 4.11 3.70
N SER A 82 7.73 4.53 2.56
CA SER A 82 8.31 5.62 1.77
C SER A 82 8.27 6.96 2.52
N PHE A 83 7.20 7.25 3.25
CA PHE A 83 7.12 8.45 4.08
C PHE A 83 8.09 8.42 5.25
N ILE A 84 8.20 7.27 5.92
CA ILE A 84 9.19 7.09 7.01
C ILE A 84 10.61 7.33 6.48
N LEU A 85 10.95 6.78 5.31
CA LEU A 85 12.25 7.00 4.68
C LEU A 85 12.49 8.47 4.35
N GLY A 86 11.46 9.18 3.85
CA GLY A 86 11.55 10.62 3.62
C GLY A 86 11.81 11.41 4.90
N ALA A 87 11.08 11.10 5.97
CA ALA A 87 11.28 11.71 7.29
C ALA A 87 12.68 11.42 7.85
N GLU A 88 13.15 10.18 7.75
CA GLU A 88 14.49 9.76 8.17
C GLU A 88 15.63 10.45 7.40
N MET A 89 15.41 10.70 6.11
CA MET A 89 16.39 11.37 5.25
C MET A 89 16.27 12.90 5.28
N GLY A 90 15.18 13.45 5.83
CA GLY A 90 14.90 14.89 5.82
C GLY A 90 14.59 15.41 4.42
N THR A 91 13.98 14.58 3.54
CA THR A 91 13.69 14.91 2.14
C THR A 91 12.20 14.75 1.85
N ASN A 92 11.72 15.38 0.75
CA ASN A 92 10.34 15.26 0.34
C ASN A 92 10.06 13.90 -0.32
N VAL A 93 8.83 13.42 -0.17
CA VAL A 93 8.31 12.23 -0.85
C VAL A 93 7.27 12.67 -1.86
N ARG A 94 7.55 12.43 -3.14
CA ARG A 94 6.59 12.61 -4.24
C ARG A 94 5.95 11.27 -4.55
N ILE A 95 4.62 11.22 -4.52
CA ILE A 95 3.86 9.99 -4.74
C ILE A 95 3.18 10.04 -6.09
N THR A 96 3.28 8.94 -6.81
CA THR A 96 2.55 8.66 -8.04
C THR A 96 2.27 7.17 -8.17
N SER A 97 1.61 6.76 -9.24
CA SER A 97 1.39 5.34 -9.53
C SER A 97 1.66 5.03 -10.99
N GLY A 98 2.01 3.76 -11.28
CA GLY A 98 2.29 3.30 -12.64
C GLY A 98 1.20 3.67 -13.65
N PRO A 99 -0.09 3.45 -13.36
CA PRO A 99 -1.18 3.81 -14.28
C PRO A 99 -1.31 5.30 -14.61
N VAL A 100 -0.84 6.19 -13.76
CA VAL A 100 -0.91 7.65 -13.98
C VAL A 100 0.17 8.15 -14.94
N ILE A 101 1.26 7.40 -15.07
CA ILE A 101 2.38 7.77 -15.94
C ILE A 101 2.17 7.08 -17.31
N GLU A 102 1.56 7.79 -18.24
CA GLU A 102 1.23 7.23 -19.56
C GLU A 102 2.34 7.44 -20.58
N LYS A 103 3.09 8.53 -20.46
CA LYS A 103 4.09 8.97 -21.44
C LYS A 103 5.42 9.36 -20.77
N ALA A 104 6.48 9.33 -21.55
CA ALA A 104 7.80 9.79 -21.12
C ALA A 104 7.81 11.26 -20.63
N SER A 105 6.97 12.11 -21.24
CA SER A 105 6.80 13.51 -20.80
C SER A 105 6.27 13.65 -19.40
N ASP A 106 5.36 12.75 -18.98
CA ASP A 106 4.76 12.77 -17.65
C ASP A 106 5.84 12.43 -16.61
N LEU A 107 6.62 11.37 -16.88
CA LEU A 107 7.74 10.98 -16.05
C LEU A 107 8.79 12.11 -15.96
N ALA A 108 9.14 12.70 -17.10
CA ALA A 108 10.13 13.79 -17.13
C ALA A 108 9.67 15.01 -16.34
N GLY A 109 8.39 15.40 -16.49
CA GLY A 109 7.82 16.49 -15.70
C GLY A 109 7.88 16.24 -14.20
N MET A 110 7.65 14.99 -13.76
CA MET A 110 7.78 14.63 -12.34
C MET A 110 9.24 14.69 -11.88
N LEU A 111 10.19 14.13 -12.64
CA LEU A 111 11.58 14.02 -12.25
C LEU A 111 12.31 15.38 -12.28
N THR A 112 11.99 16.25 -13.21
CA THR A 112 12.58 17.60 -13.27
C THR A 112 12.10 18.53 -12.15
N ASN A 113 10.98 18.21 -11.52
CA ASN A 113 10.44 18.94 -10.35
C ASN A 113 10.92 18.40 -8.99
N LEU A 114 11.79 17.37 -8.98
CA LEU A 114 12.41 16.88 -7.75
C LEU A 114 13.55 17.82 -7.31
N GLN A 115 13.84 17.79 -6.02
CA GLN A 115 15.04 18.39 -5.43
C GLN A 115 16.09 17.30 -5.16
N GLU A 116 17.32 17.72 -4.92
CA GLU A 116 18.42 16.80 -4.57
C GLU A 116 18.06 15.98 -3.32
N GLY A 117 18.10 14.67 -3.45
CA GLY A 117 17.78 13.73 -2.37
C GLY A 117 16.30 13.37 -2.21
N ASP A 118 15.37 14.01 -2.95
CA ASP A 118 13.96 13.68 -2.88
C ASP A 118 13.67 12.21 -3.20
N ILE A 119 12.59 11.71 -2.65
CA ILE A 119 12.09 10.35 -2.92
C ILE A 119 10.93 10.42 -3.91
N LEU A 120 11.04 9.71 -5.03
CA LEU A 120 9.91 9.44 -5.92
C LEU A 120 9.36 8.05 -5.58
N PHE A 121 8.14 7.99 -5.07
CA PHE A 121 7.42 6.75 -4.84
C PHE A 121 6.46 6.47 -5.99
N ILE A 122 6.63 5.30 -6.65
CA ILE A 122 5.73 4.85 -7.71
C ILE A 122 5.02 3.58 -7.23
N ASP A 123 3.73 3.71 -6.93
CA ASP A 123 2.89 2.54 -6.61
C ASP A 123 2.52 1.79 -7.88
N GLU A 124 2.29 0.48 -7.75
CA GLU A 124 2.00 -0.43 -8.86
C GLU A 124 2.95 -0.23 -10.06
N ILE A 125 4.24 -0.07 -9.77
CA ILE A 125 5.30 0.23 -10.76
C ILE A 125 5.32 -0.78 -11.93
N HIS A 126 4.84 -2.01 -11.73
CA HIS A 126 4.72 -3.02 -12.78
C HIS A 126 3.69 -2.67 -13.87
N ARG A 127 2.88 -1.62 -13.67
CA ARG A 127 1.91 -1.11 -14.63
C ARG A 127 2.44 0.03 -15.49
N LEU A 128 3.70 0.40 -15.34
CA LEU A 128 4.33 1.38 -16.24
C LEU A 128 4.35 0.84 -17.67
N PRO A 129 4.07 1.68 -18.69
CA PRO A 129 4.32 1.33 -20.08
C PRO A 129 5.81 1.03 -20.31
N LYS A 130 6.13 0.04 -21.13
CA LYS A 130 7.53 -0.34 -21.41
C LYS A 130 8.37 0.83 -21.94
N THR A 131 7.78 1.68 -22.77
CA THR A 131 8.43 2.89 -23.27
C THR A 131 8.81 3.86 -22.14
N VAL A 132 8.00 3.95 -21.09
CA VAL A 132 8.30 4.79 -19.92
C VAL A 132 9.39 4.15 -19.04
N GLU A 133 9.37 2.81 -18.90
CA GLU A 133 10.41 2.09 -18.18
C GLU A 133 11.81 2.40 -18.73
N GLU A 134 11.98 2.50 -20.07
CA GLU A 134 13.28 2.77 -20.72
C GLU A 134 13.83 4.15 -20.32
N TYR A 135 12.98 5.16 -20.21
CA TYR A 135 13.38 6.48 -19.70
C TYR A 135 13.74 6.43 -18.21
N LEU A 136 13.01 5.61 -17.44
CA LEU A 136 13.29 5.43 -16.02
C LEU A 136 14.68 4.79 -15.78
N TYR A 137 15.14 3.90 -16.68
CA TYR A 137 16.47 3.30 -16.55
C TYR A 137 17.58 4.36 -16.58
N SER A 138 17.55 5.26 -17.58
CA SER A 138 18.53 6.35 -17.70
C SER A 138 18.43 7.33 -16.53
N ALA A 139 17.22 7.59 -16.06
CA ALA A 139 16.98 8.44 -14.90
C ALA A 139 17.58 7.85 -13.61
N MET A 140 17.50 6.54 -13.42
CA MET A 140 18.04 5.85 -12.23
C MET A 140 19.56 5.72 -12.25
N GLU A 141 20.17 5.50 -13.41
CA GLU A 141 21.61 5.25 -13.54
C GLU A 141 22.40 6.53 -13.69
N ASP A 142 21.95 7.40 -14.59
CA ASP A 142 22.72 8.55 -15.07
C ASP A 142 22.14 9.90 -14.61
N TYR A 143 21.00 9.90 -13.92
CA TYR A 143 20.27 11.12 -13.52
C TYR A 143 20.00 12.05 -14.70
N ARG A 144 19.59 11.49 -15.84
CA ARG A 144 19.24 12.21 -17.05
C ARG A 144 18.14 11.51 -17.84
N ILE A 145 17.41 12.28 -18.63
CA ILE A 145 16.43 11.76 -19.59
C ILE A 145 16.66 12.43 -20.94
N ASP A 146 16.73 11.64 -22.00
CA ASP A 146 16.76 12.13 -23.38
C ASP A 146 15.35 12.06 -23.97
N ILE A 147 14.67 13.21 -24.13
CA ILE A 147 13.29 13.28 -24.64
C ILE A 147 13.31 13.63 -26.12
N MET A 148 12.56 12.88 -26.93
CA MET A 148 12.31 13.23 -28.33
C MET A 148 11.24 14.31 -28.41
N ILE A 149 11.58 15.48 -28.97
CA ILE A 149 10.65 16.61 -29.12
C ILE A 149 9.79 16.47 -30.37
N ASP A 150 10.38 15.97 -31.46
CA ASP A 150 9.73 15.85 -32.76
C ASP A 150 9.65 14.39 -33.22
N GLN A 151 8.69 14.10 -34.09
CA GLN A 151 8.56 12.80 -34.77
C GLN A 151 9.00 12.95 -36.23
N GLY A 152 9.71 11.94 -36.75
CA GLY A 152 10.12 11.87 -38.16
C GLY A 152 11.64 12.03 -38.40
N PRO A 153 12.08 12.21 -39.66
CA PRO A 153 13.50 12.22 -40.01
C PRO A 153 14.33 13.34 -39.39
N ASN A 154 13.65 14.39 -38.91
CA ASN A 154 14.30 15.55 -38.25
C ASN A 154 14.09 15.55 -36.73
N ALA A 155 13.73 14.41 -36.15
CA ALA A 155 13.52 14.30 -34.73
C ALA A 155 14.75 14.76 -33.93
N ARG A 156 14.54 15.65 -32.98
CA ARG A 156 15.59 16.15 -32.08
C ARG A 156 15.35 15.58 -30.68
N SER A 157 16.42 15.11 -30.05
CA SER A 157 16.41 14.78 -28.65
C SER A 157 16.91 15.94 -27.81
N VAL A 158 16.24 16.19 -26.69
CA VAL A 158 16.71 17.12 -25.65
C VAL A 158 17.07 16.33 -24.43
N ARG A 159 18.31 16.52 -23.96
CA ARG A 159 18.78 15.93 -22.71
C ARG A 159 18.41 16.82 -21.55
N LEU A 160 17.68 16.24 -20.60
CA LEU A 160 17.32 16.87 -19.32
C LEU A 160 18.16 16.23 -18.22
N ASN A 161 18.90 17.05 -17.47
CA ASN A 161 19.55 16.61 -16.25
C ASN A 161 18.52 16.61 -15.11
N ILE A 162 18.59 15.59 -14.27
CA ILE A 162 17.68 15.38 -13.15
C ILE A 162 18.50 15.45 -11.86
N PRO A 163 18.00 16.10 -10.80
CA PRO A 163 18.63 16.01 -9.48
C PRO A 163 18.79 14.56 -9.05
N LYS A 164 19.81 14.24 -8.26
CA LYS A 164 19.93 12.89 -7.69
C LYS A 164 18.76 12.63 -6.79
N PHE A 165 18.04 11.57 -7.02
CA PHE A 165 16.84 11.19 -6.31
C PHE A 165 16.86 9.71 -5.94
N THR A 166 15.96 9.33 -5.05
CA THR A 166 15.72 7.93 -4.72
C THR A 166 14.41 7.47 -5.35
N LEU A 167 14.44 6.40 -6.13
CA LEU A 167 13.24 5.73 -6.58
C LEU A 167 12.84 4.66 -5.55
N VAL A 168 11.62 4.75 -5.03
CA VAL A 168 10.97 3.70 -4.27
C VAL A 168 9.83 3.12 -5.11
N GLY A 169 10.09 1.98 -5.72
CA GLY A 169 9.05 1.25 -6.46
C GLY A 169 8.23 0.36 -5.52
N ALA A 170 6.92 0.37 -5.68
CA ALA A 170 6.02 -0.55 -4.97
C ALA A 170 5.25 -1.42 -5.97
N THR A 171 5.06 -2.69 -5.64
CA THR A 171 4.31 -3.61 -6.50
C THR A 171 3.65 -4.74 -5.73
N THR A 172 2.46 -5.13 -6.17
CA THR A 172 1.80 -6.36 -5.73
C THR A 172 2.27 -7.58 -6.55
N ARG A 173 2.87 -7.35 -7.72
CA ARG A 173 3.21 -8.39 -8.72
C ARG A 173 4.66 -8.25 -9.19
N SER A 174 5.63 -8.57 -8.33
CA SER A 174 7.06 -8.44 -8.65
C SER A 174 7.52 -9.25 -9.87
N GLY A 175 6.82 -10.33 -10.21
CA GLY A 175 7.09 -11.14 -11.40
C GLY A 175 6.76 -10.46 -12.73
N LEU A 176 5.96 -9.39 -12.74
CA LEU A 176 5.62 -8.63 -13.94
C LEU A 176 6.64 -7.52 -14.26
N LEU A 177 7.57 -7.23 -13.34
CA LEU A 177 8.63 -6.27 -13.60
C LEU A 177 9.65 -6.86 -14.57
N THR A 178 10.11 -6.04 -15.51
CA THR A 178 11.18 -6.41 -16.43
C THR A 178 12.49 -6.67 -15.67
N ALA A 179 13.30 -7.60 -16.16
CA ALA A 179 14.59 -7.89 -15.53
C ALA A 179 15.50 -6.65 -15.48
N PRO A 180 15.59 -5.81 -16.55
CA PRO A 180 16.35 -4.57 -16.52
C PRO A 180 15.91 -3.58 -15.43
N LEU A 181 14.59 -3.38 -15.22
CA LEU A 181 14.12 -2.50 -14.16
C LEU A 181 14.45 -3.08 -12.79
N ARG A 182 14.23 -4.38 -12.60
CA ARG A 182 14.46 -5.05 -11.32
C ARG A 182 15.92 -4.99 -10.88
N SER A 183 16.87 -5.16 -11.80
CA SER A 183 18.32 -5.13 -11.50
C SER A 183 18.82 -3.77 -11.01
N ARG A 184 18.09 -2.69 -11.28
CA ARG A 184 18.45 -1.32 -10.87
C ARG A 184 18.06 -0.99 -9.43
N PHE A 185 17.26 -1.84 -8.80
CA PHE A 185 16.95 -1.68 -7.39
C PHE A 185 18.00 -2.39 -6.53
N THR A 186 18.76 -1.61 -5.78
CA THR A 186 19.82 -2.12 -4.89
C THR A 186 19.26 -2.96 -3.75
N LEU A 187 18.11 -2.57 -3.21
CA LEU A 187 17.39 -3.33 -2.21
C LEU A 187 16.02 -3.72 -2.75
N GLN A 188 15.77 -5.03 -2.75
CA GLN A 188 14.46 -5.60 -3.03
C GLN A 188 13.98 -6.31 -1.78
N THR A 189 12.84 -5.91 -1.26
CA THR A 189 12.27 -6.51 -0.06
C THR A 189 10.80 -6.81 -0.25
N ARG A 190 10.37 -7.91 0.37
CA ARG A 190 8.97 -8.32 0.38
C ARG A 190 8.38 -8.05 1.75
N LEU A 191 7.19 -7.49 1.76
CA LEU A 191 6.36 -7.37 2.95
C LEU A 191 5.42 -8.57 2.99
N ASP A 192 5.34 -9.18 4.15
CA ASP A 192 4.50 -10.36 4.39
C ASP A 192 3.30 -9.98 5.26
N TYR A 193 2.30 -10.87 5.30
CA TYR A 193 1.15 -10.70 6.16
C TYR A 193 1.56 -10.63 7.64
N TYR A 194 0.82 -9.85 8.40
CA TYR A 194 1.01 -9.66 9.83
C TYR A 194 0.36 -10.81 10.61
N ASN A 195 0.98 -11.20 11.71
CA ASN A 195 0.33 -12.10 12.65
C ASN A 195 -0.67 -11.36 13.54
N THR A 196 -1.53 -12.11 14.24
CA THR A 196 -2.60 -11.53 15.07
C THR A 196 -2.06 -10.61 16.17
N ALA A 197 -0.92 -10.94 16.78
CA ALA A 197 -0.32 -10.10 17.83
C ALA A 197 0.15 -8.74 17.28
N GLN A 198 0.72 -8.71 16.09
CA GLN A 198 1.10 -7.48 15.40
C GLN A 198 -0.12 -6.65 15.00
N LEU A 199 -1.19 -7.30 14.51
CA LEU A 199 -2.44 -6.61 14.20
C LEU A 199 -3.12 -6.07 15.45
N LEU A 200 -3.08 -6.78 16.57
CA LEU A 200 -3.57 -6.30 17.85
C LEU A 200 -2.86 -5.00 18.26
N SER A 201 -1.54 -4.95 18.13
CA SER A 201 -0.77 -3.73 18.41
C SER A 201 -1.17 -2.57 17.48
N ILE A 202 -1.47 -2.85 16.21
CA ILE A 202 -1.94 -1.85 15.25
C ILE A 202 -3.35 -1.36 15.60
N VAL A 203 -4.28 -2.26 15.94
CA VAL A 203 -5.64 -1.93 16.36
C VAL A 203 -5.62 -1.04 17.60
N ASN A 204 -4.88 -1.41 18.64
CA ASN A 204 -4.76 -0.62 19.86
C ASN A 204 -4.20 0.77 19.57
N ARG A 205 -3.08 0.86 18.82
CA ARG A 205 -2.53 2.15 18.41
C ARG A 205 -3.54 2.98 17.62
N SER A 206 -4.32 2.37 16.75
CA SER A 206 -5.33 3.09 15.94
C SER A 206 -6.47 3.60 16.82
N CYS A 207 -6.92 2.81 17.79
CA CYS A 207 -7.92 3.25 18.79
C CYS A 207 -7.41 4.41 19.62
N ASP A 208 -6.16 4.36 20.10
CA ASP A 208 -5.53 5.45 20.88
C ASP A 208 -5.47 6.75 20.05
N LEU A 209 -5.00 6.69 18.80
CA LEU A 209 -4.90 7.86 17.93
C LEU A 209 -6.26 8.47 17.57
N LEU A 210 -7.30 7.66 17.54
CA LEU A 210 -8.68 8.09 17.25
C LEU A 210 -9.49 8.41 18.52
N ASN A 211 -8.89 8.28 19.71
CA ASN A 211 -9.55 8.44 21.01
C ASN A 211 -10.78 7.52 21.16
N ILE A 212 -10.68 6.28 20.68
CA ILE A 212 -11.73 5.26 20.78
C ILE A 212 -11.50 4.44 22.05
N THR A 213 -12.51 4.31 22.88
CA THR A 213 -12.48 3.43 24.05
C THR A 213 -12.70 1.98 23.61
N VAL A 214 -11.71 1.12 23.84
CA VAL A 214 -11.74 -0.29 23.46
C VAL A 214 -11.25 -1.17 24.61
N GLU A 215 -11.88 -2.32 24.83
CA GLU A 215 -11.41 -3.36 25.72
C GLU A 215 -10.44 -4.31 24.98
N ASP A 216 -9.55 -4.97 25.74
CA ASP A 216 -8.53 -5.87 25.16
C ASP A 216 -9.16 -6.98 24.32
N GLU A 217 -10.30 -7.54 24.77
CA GLU A 217 -11.03 -8.57 24.04
C GLU A 217 -11.70 -8.03 22.77
N GLY A 218 -12.12 -6.76 22.76
CA GLY A 218 -12.66 -6.08 21.59
C GLY A 218 -11.59 -5.87 20.52
N SER A 219 -10.42 -5.40 20.94
CA SER A 219 -9.26 -5.25 20.05
C SER A 219 -8.81 -6.59 19.48
N ALA A 220 -8.77 -7.64 20.30
CA ALA A 220 -8.40 -8.99 19.88
C ALA A 220 -9.39 -9.57 18.85
N GLU A 221 -10.69 -9.31 19.02
CA GLU A 221 -11.72 -9.73 18.08
C GLU A 221 -11.52 -9.07 16.70
N ILE A 222 -11.26 -7.75 16.65
CA ILE A 222 -10.97 -7.03 15.40
C ILE A 222 -9.69 -7.57 14.75
N ALA A 223 -8.61 -7.70 15.53
CA ALA A 223 -7.32 -8.16 15.03
C ALA A 223 -7.39 -9.56 14.44
N SER A 224 -8.15 -10.47 15.06
CA SER A 224 -8.29 -11.85 14.60
C SER A 224 -8.98 -11.97 13.24
N ARG A 225 -9.88 -11.03 12.91
CA ARG A 225 -10.63 -11.01 11.65
C ARG A 225 -10.01 -10.10 10.57
N SER A 226 -8.83 -9.52 10.82
CA SER A 226 -8.17 -8.56 9.92
C SER A 226 -7.31 -9.18 8.81
N ARG A 227 -7.32 -10.50 8.64
CA ARG A 227 -6.65 -11.24 7.54
C ARG A 227 -5.18 -10.88 7.33
N GLY A 228 -4.43 -10.61 8.37
CA GLY A 228 -3.02 -10.27 8.24
C GLY A 228 -2.71 -8.90 7.64
N THR A 229 -3.71 -8.02 7.49
CA THR A 229 -3.57 -6.77 6.73
C THR A 229 -3.91 -5.54 7.58
N PRO A 230 -2.94 -4.64 7.84
CA PRO A 230 -3.15 -3.41 8.60
C PRO A 230 -4.27 -2.50 8.07
N ARG A 231 -4.39 -2.36 6.74
CA ARG A 231 -5.46 -1.57 6.13
C ARG A 231 -6.84 -2.12 6.47
N ILE A 232 -7.01 -3.44 6.41
CA ILE A 232 -8.26 -4.09 6.80
C ILE A 232 -8.52 -3.87 8.29
N ALA A 233 -7.52 -4.06 9.16
CA ALA A 233 -7.65 -3.82 10.58
C ALA A 233 -8.17 -2.41 10.88
N ASN A 234 -7.57 -1.39 10.25
CA ASN A 234 -8.00 -0.01 10.41
C ASN A 234 -9.45 0.22 9.92
N ASN A 235 -9.82 -0.33 8.76
CA ASN A 235 -11.18 -0.21 8.25
C ASN A 235 -12.20 -0.87 9.18
N LEU A 236 -11.85 -2.03 9.75
CA LEU A 236 -12.70 -2.68 10.76
C LEU A 236 -12.83 -1.83 12.03
N VAL A 237 -11.74 -1.21 12.51
CA VAL A 237 -11.78 -0.29 13.67
C VAL A 237 -12.79 0.83 13.43
N TYR A 238 -12.79 1.46 12.24
CA TYR A 238 -13.76 2.53 11.93
C TYR A 238 -15.19 2.04 11.98
N PHE A 239 -15.48 0.93 11.31
CA PHE A 239 -16.85 0.41 11.29
C PHE A 239 -17.34 -0.03 12.68
N VAL A 240 -16.47 -0.71 13.45
CA VAL A 240 -16.80 -1.15 14.81
C VAL A 240 -16.97 0.04 15.74
N ARG A 241 -16.18 1.13 15.57
CA ARG A 241 -16.39 2.39 16.29
C ARG A 241 -17.79 2.94 16.03
N ASP A 242 -18.16 3.12 14.76
CA ASP A 242 -19.45 3.69 14.38
C ASP A 242 -20.60 2.83 14.93
N TYR A 243 -20.44 1.51 14.91
CA TYR A 243 -21.41 0.58 15.53
C TYR A 243 -21.45 0.72 17.06
N ALA A 244 -20.29 0.88 17.72
CA ALA A 244 -20.21 1.07 19.16
C ALA A 244 -20.85 2.39 19.61
N GLU A 245 -20.65 3.46 18.88
CA GLU A 245 -21.27 4.77 19.13
C GLU A 245 -22.80 4.68 19.02
N GLU A 246 -23.32 3.98 18.01
CA GLU A 246 -24.74 3.90 17.75
C GLU A 246 -25.47 2.85 18.64
N LYS A 247 -24.83 1.74 18.95
CA LYS A 247 -25.46 0.57 19.61
C LYS A 247 -24.80 0.14 20.93
N GLY A 248 -23.58 0.60 21.21
CA GLY A 248 -22.76 0.10 22.32
C GLY A 248 -22.35 1.13 23.37
N GLY A 249 -22.92 2.33 23.36
CA GLY A 249 -22.56 3.38 24.34
C GLY A 249 -21.12 3.91 24.17
N GLY A 250 -20.52 3.74 23.00
CA GLY A 250 -19.21 4.29 22.65
C GLY A 250 -18.01 3.46 23.09
N VAL A 251 -18.22 2.26 23.66
CA VAL A 251 -17.15 1.35 24.09
C VAL A 251 -17.13 0.10 23.22
N ILE A 252 -15.96 -0.23 22.67
CA ILE A 252 -15.76 -1.45 21.88
C ILE A 252 -15.44 -2.61 22.83
N THR A 253 -16.47 -3.35 23.22
CA THR A 253 -16.32 -4.63 23.91
C THR A 253 -16.22 -5.76 22.89
N ARG A 254 -15.88 -6.98 23.35
CA ARG A 254 -15.88 -8.16 22.48
C ARG A 254 -17.23 -8.40 21.81
N ASP A 255 -18.33 -8.28 22.57
CA ASP A 255 -19.70 -8.49 22.07
C ASP A 255 -20.08 -7.47 21.00
N ILE A 256 -19.74 -6.19 21.20
CA ILE A 256 -19.94 -5.11 20.24
C ILE A 256 -19.13 -5.36 18.97
N ALA A 257 -17.83 -5.70 19.11
CA ALA A 257 -16.99 -6.02 17.97
C ALA A 257 -17.52 -7.21 17.17
N SER A 258 -17.92 -8.31 17.84
CA SER A 258 -18.47 -9.49 17.17
C SER A 258 -19.74 -9.17 16.40
N LYS A 259 -20.70 -8.45 17.01
CA LYS A 259 -21.96 -8.07 16.36
C LYS A 259 -21.75 -7.14 15.17
N ALA A 260 -20.85 -6.18 15.29
CA ALA A 260 -20.48 -5.29 14.18
C ALA A 260 -19.88 -6.08 13.00
N LEU A 261 -18.96 -7.00 13.28
CA LEU A 261 -18.32 -7.82 12.25
C LEU A 261 -19.28 -8.84 11.61
N GLU A 262 -20.23 -9.36 12.37
CA GLU A 262 -21.32 -10.19 11.84
C GLU A 262 -22.24 -9.41 10.90
N LEU A 263 -22.49 -8.12 11.17
CA LEU A 263 -23.24 -7.25 10.27
C LEU A 263 -22.54 -7.01 8.94
N LEU A 264 -21.19 -7.09 8.92
CA LEU A 264 -20.37 -7.09 7.71
C LEU A 264 -20.25 -8.48 7.04
N GLU A 265 -21.03 -9.48 7.54
CA GLU A 265 -20.99 -10.87 7.07
C GLU A 265 -19.62 -11.56 7.26
N ILE A 266 -18.77 -11.00 8.11
CA ILE A 266 -17.46 -11.53 8.46
C ILE A 266 -17.61 -12.52 9.62
N ASP A 267 -17.27 -13.77 9.39
CA ASP A 267 -17.37 -14.80 10.40
C ASP A 267 -16.22 -14.78 11.42
N ARG A 268 -16.28 -15.66 12.41
CA ARG A 268 -15.25 -15.81 13.47
C ARG A 268 -13.83 -16.12 12.96
N HIS A 269 -13.70 -16.59 11.72
CA HIS A 269 -12.41 -16.87 11.07
C HIS A 269 -11.95 -15.72 10.15
N GLY A 270 -12.72 -14.64 10.09
CA GLY A 270 -12.47 -13.52 9.19
C GLY A 270 -12.83 -13.84 7.72
N LEU A 271 -13.70 -14.82 7.48
CA LEU A 271 -14.14 -15.18 6.14
C LEU A 271 -15.43 -14.42 5.80
N ASP A 272 -15.45 -13.82 4.60
CA ASP A 272 -16.65 -13.22 4.01
C ASP A 272 -17.48 -14.23 3.22
N GLU A 273 -18.56 -13.77 2.62
CA GLU A 273 -19.45 -14.61 1.83
C GLU A 273 -18.76 -15.21 0.59
N MET A 274 -17.85 -14.46 -0.05
CA MET A 274 -17.12 -14.96 -1.21
C MET A 274 -16.17 -16.11 -0.83
N ASP A 275 -15.44 -15.96 0.28
CA ASP A 275 -14.56 -17.02 0.79
C ASP A 275 -15.35 -18.29 1.10
N LYS A 276 -16.51 -18.15 1.77
CA LYS A 276 -17.37 -19.28 2.11
C LYS A 276 -17.88 -20.00 0.85
N ARG A 277 -18.24 -19.25 -0.18
CA ARG A 277 -18.65 -19.81 -1.48
C ARG A 277 -17.49 -20.58 -2.15
N ILE A 278 -16.29 -20.02 -2.17
CA ILE A 278 -15.09 -20.66 -2.72
C ILE A 278 -14.81 -21.96 -1.94
N LEU A 279 -14.73 -21.89 -0.62
CA LEU A 279 -14.47 -23.05 0.23
C LEU A 279 -15.55 -24.14 0.08
N THR A 280 -16.81 -23.73 0.00
CA THR A 280 -17.93 -24.65 -0.22
C THR A 280 -17.86 -25.32 -1.59
N SER A 281 -17.47 -24.56 -2.63
CA SER A 281 -17.26 -25.12 -3.98
C SER A 281 -16.14 -26.15 -3.98
N ILE A 282 -15.01 -25.83 -3.34
CA ILE A 282 -13.89 -26.77 -3.22
C ILE A 282 -14.32 -28.03 -2.47
N ALA A 283 -14.96 -27.89 -1.29
CA ALA A 283 -15.39 -29.01 -0.47
C ALA A 283 -16.48 -29.89 -1.11
N LYS A 284 -17.23 -29.36 -2.08
CA LYS A 284 -18.25 -30.15 -2.82
C LYS A 284 -17.66 -30.85 -4.05
N THR A 285 -16.53 -30.35 -4.57
CA THR A 285 -15.93 -30.85 -5.81
C THR A 285 -14.85 -31.91 -5.53
N TYR A 286 -14.20 -31.83 -4.37
CA TYR A 286 -13.14 -32.72 -3.90
C TYR A 286 -13.50 -33.37 -2.55
#